data_048a5f074bfaa9f5d6146225c41f62d7
#
_entry.id   048a5f074bfaa9f5d6146225c41f62d7
#
_cell.length_a   1.000
_cell.length_b   1.000
_cell.length_c   1.000
_cell.angle_alpha   90.00
_cell.angle_beta   90.00
_cell.angle_gamma   90.00
#
_symmetry.space_group_name_H-M   'P 1'
#
loop_
_entity.id
_entity.type
_entity.pdbx_description
1 polymer ?
#
loop_
_entity_poly.entity_id
_entity_poly.type
_entity_poly.pdbx_seq_one_letter_code
_entity_poly.pdbx_strand_id
1 'polypeptide(L)'
;MPKESLRNLDGFKIFHYKTIDSTQKEIWRRFKNKTIKDKTMIIADIQTAGIGTHGRIWHTDEENNIAFSVYFDFSKKNCRVDELDGLTVRIAKKIVSIFKEMYDIDLDIKFPNDIYCNGKKLGGILTESKVQNGLVRCVVIGIGINTNQVEFA
;
A
#
# COMPACT_ATOMS: atom_id res chain seq x y z
N MET A 1 13.52 12.34 -15.19
CA MET A 1 12.76 12.56 -13.94
C MET A 1 11.35 12.08 -14.10
N PRO A 2 10.83 11.23 -13.19
CA PRO A 2 9.42 10.87 -13.20
C PRO A 2 8.56 12.12 -13.03
N LYS A 3 7.51 12.23 -13.82
CA LYS A 3 6.60 13.35 -13.72
C LYS A 3 5.66 13.12 -12.53
N GLU A 4 5.73 14.02 -11.58
CA GLU A 4 4.99 13.96 -10.33
C GLU A 4 3.90 15.04 -10.31
N SER A 5 2.72 14.70 -9.80
CA SER A 5 1.69 15.69 -9.44
C SER A 5 1.37 15.58 -7.96
N LEU A 6 1.04 16.71 -7.34
CA LEU A 6 0.78 16.79 -5.90
C LEU A 6 -0.69 17.15 -5.65
N ARG A 7 -1.32 16.43 -4.73
CA ARG A 7 -2.68 16.71 -4.24
C ARG A 7 -2.72 16.63 -2.71
N ASN A 8 -3.68 17.33 -2.12
CA ASN A 8 -4.03 17.17 -0.70
C ASN A 8 -5.48 16.70 -0.60
N LEU A 9 -5.73 15.62 0.13
CA LEU A 9 -7.06 15.03 0.31
C LEU A 9 -7.17 14.45 1.72
N ASP A 10 -8.12 14.93 2.49
CA ASP A 10 -8.42 14.43 3.85
C ASP A 10 -7.19 14.33 4.77
N GLY A 11 -6.30 15.31 4.68
CA GLY A 11 -5.07 15.35 5.46
C GLY A 11 -3.91 14.54 4.85
N PHE A 12 -4.16 13.81 3.77
CA PHE A 12 -3.11 13.10 3.04
C PHE A 12 -2.48 14.00 1.99
N LYS A 13 -1.15 13.96 1.95
CA LYS A 13 -0.37 14.57 0.88
C LYS A 13 -0.07 13.48 -0.15
N ILE A 14 -0.66 13.62 -1.33
CA ILE A 14 -0.64 12.58 -2.37
C ILE A 14 0.27 13.00 -3.51
N PHE A 15 1.30 12.20 -3.76
CA PHE A 15 2.19 12.34 -4.91
C PHE A 15 1.84 11.28 -5.94
N HIS A 16 1.41 11.69 -7.11
CA HIS A 16 1.02 10.79 -8.19
C HIS A 16 2.09 10.78 -9.29
N TYR A 17 2.58 9.58 -9.58
CA TYR A 17 3.53 9.31 -10.65
C TYR A 17 2.85 8.52 -11.76
N LYS A 18 3.11 8.89 -12.99
CA LYS A 18 2.71 8.02 -14.12
C LYS A 18 3.51 6.74 -14.08
N THR A 19 4.83 6.85 -13.90
CA THR A 19 5.75 5.70 -13.84
C THR A 19 6.78 5.93 -12.76
N ILE A 20 7.02 4.92 -11.94
CA ILE A 20 8.08 4.89 -10.93
C ILE A 20 8.53 3.44 -10.76
N ASP A 21 9.70 3.23 -10.18
CA ASP A 21 10.17 1.87 -9.89
C ASP A 21 9.24 1.16 -8.89
N SER A 22 8.99 1.79 -7.75
CA SER A 22 8.13 1.24 -6.70
C SER A 22 7.64 2.36 -5.79
N THR A 23 6.33 2.39 -5.51
CA THR A 23 5.76 3.33 -4.55
C THR A 23 6.32 3.11 -3.14
N GLN A 24 6.53 1.85 -2.78
CA GLN A 24 7.09 1.47 -1.47
C GLN A 24 8.53 1.96 -1.33
N LYS A 25 9.35 1.73 -2.36
CA LYS A 25 10.74 2.19 -2.37
C LYS A 25 10.84 3.71 -2.32
N GLU A 26 9.94 4.42 -2.98
CA GLU A 26 9.93 5.88 -2.97
C GLU A 26 9.64 6.42 -1.57
N ILE A 27 8.72 5.82 -0.83
CA ILE A 27 8.49 6.19 0.57
C ILE A 27 9.77 6.02 1.39
N TRP A 28 10.45 4.89 1.26
CA TRP A 28 11.67 4.63 2.01
C TRP A 28 12.81 5.57 1.59
N ARG A 29 12.91 5.94 0.32
CA ARG A 29 13.87 6.97 -0.12
C ARG A 29 13.61 8.31 0.56
N ARG A 30 12.37 8.74 0.60
CA ARG A 30 11.97 10.00 1.26
C ARG A 30 12.17 9.94 2.77
N PHE A 31 11.92 8.81 3.37
CA PHE A 31 12.20 8.58 4.79
C PHE A 31 13.69 8.73 5.08
N LYS A 32 14.52 8.06 4.31
CA LYS A 32 15.99 8.13 4.44
C LYS A 32 16.52 9.54 4.27
N ASN A 33 15.96 10.30 3.34
CA ASN A 33 16.34 11.68 3.04
C ASN A 33 15.66 12.70 3.97
N LYS A 34 14.85 12.25 4.93
CA LYS A 34 14.13 13.09 5.89
C LYS A 34 13.22 14.11 5.21
N THR A 35 12.64 13.75 4.07
CA THR A 35 11.75 14.61 3.29
C THR A 35 10.29 14.16 3.34
N ILE A 36 9.95 13.21 4.19
CA ILE A 36 8.60 12.66 4.29
C ILE A 36 7.89 13.14 5.56
N LYS A 37 6.59 13.38 5.45
CA LYS A 37 5.73 13.77 6.57
C LYS A 37 4.64 12.74 6.78
N ASP A 38 4.05 12.74 7.98
CA ASP A 38 2.90 11.91 8.30
C ASP A 38 1.81 12.03 7.24
N LYS A 39 1.15 10.92 6.93
CA LYS A 39 0.09 10.82 5.93
C LYS A 39 0.55 11.22 4.52
N THR A 40 1.75 10.83 4.14
CA THR A 40 2.20 10.92 2.75
C THR A 40 1.78 9.67 2.01
N MET A 41 1.17 9.84 0.84
CA MET A 41 0.77 8.76 -0.07
C MET A 41 1.50 8.91 -1.40
N ILE A 42 2.05 7.82 -1.91
CA ILE A 42 2.64 7.74 -3.24
C ILE A 42 1.78 6.80 -4.07
N ILE A 43 1.27 7.30 -5.20
CA ILE A 43 0.47 6.52 -6.15
C ILE A 43 1.22 6.43 -7.47
N ALA A 44 1.17 5.29 -8.13
CA ALA A 44 1.75 5.10 -9.46
C ALA A 44 0.77 4.40 -10.39
N ASP A 45 0.72 4.85 -11.63
CA ASP A 45 -0.02 4.14 -12.69
C ASP A 45 0.76 2.91 -13.13
N ILE A 46 2.10 3.04 -13.22
CA ILE A 46 3.00 1.96 -13.62
C ILE A 46 4.15 1.85 -12.62
N GLN A 47 4.41 0.65 -12.13
CA GLN A 47 5.63 0.33 -11.39
C GLN A 47 6.52 -0.57 -12.22
N THR A 48 7.77 -0.15 -12.42
CA THR A 48 8.76 -0.94 -13.19
C THR A 48 9.45 -2.00 -12.34
N ALA A 49 9.42 -1.86 -11.02
CA ALA A 49 10.04 -2.78 -10.07
C ALA A 49 9.22 -2.88 -8.79
N GLY A 50 7.90 -3.07 -8.94
CA GLY A 50 6.99 -3.23 -7.81
C GLY A 50 7.38 -4.42 -6.93
N ILE A 51 7.25 -4.24 -5.62
CA ILE A 51 7.60 -5.26 -4.64
C ILE A 51 6.38 -5.73 -3.85
N GLY A 52 6.32 -7.04 -3.63
CA GLY A 52 5.37 -7.68 -2.73
C GLY A 52 6.06 -8.24 -1.50
N THR A 53 5.37 -9.06 -0.75
CA THR A 53 5.92 -9.73 0.44
C THR A 53 7.01 -10.74 0.06
N HIS A 54 7.99 -10.90 0.96
CA HIS A 54 9.10 -11.87 0.79
C HIS A 54 9.91 -11.64 -0.49
N GLY A 55 10.07 -10.37 -0.92
CA GLY A 55 10.85 -10.03 -2.10
C GLY A 55 10.21 -10.41 -3.43
N ARG A 56 8.94 -10.79 -3.44
CA ARG A 56 8.22 -11.09 -4.67
C ARG A 56 8.00 -9.84 -5.50
N ILE A 57 7.91 -10.03 -6.82
CA ILE A 57 7.64 -8.93 -7.74
C ILE A 57 6.13 -8.70 -7.81
N TRP A 58 5.72 -7.44 -7.69
CA TRP A 58 4.35 -7.02 -7.95
C TRP A 58 4.27 -6.45 -9.35
N HIS A 59 3.54 -7.12 -10.23
CA HIS A 59 3.36 -6.68 -11.61
C HIS A 59 2.27 -5.61 -11.69
N THR A 60 2.58 -4.50 -12.36
CA THR A 60 1.67 -3.41 -12.61
C THR A 60 1.59 -3.19 -14.11
N ASP A 61 0.45 -3.50 -14.71
CA ASP A 61 0.16 -3.21 -16.10
C ASP A 61 -0.47 -1.83 -16.24
N GLU A 62 -0.18 -1.17 -17.35
CA GLU A 62 -0.73 0.16 -17.63
C GLU A 62 -2.26 0.13 -17.59
N GLU A 63 -2.87 1.05 -16.84
CA GLU A 63 -4.32 1.29 -16.73
C GLU A 63 -5.15 0.18 -16.04
N ASN A 64 -4.54 -0.92 -15.60
CA ASN A 64 -5.26 -2.06 -15.06
C ASN A 64 -5.05 -2.29 -13.57
N ASN A 65 -4.37 -1.36 -12.90
CA ASN A 65 -3.99 -1.55 -11.50
C ASN A 65 -4.10 -0.26 -10.70
N ILE A 66 -4.34 -0.44 -9.41
CA ILE A 66 -4.05 0.58 -8.41
C ILE A 66 -2.83 0.13 -7.64
N ALA A 67 -1.80 0.97 -7.58
CA ALA A 67 -0.63 0.72 -6.74
C ALA A 67 -0.33 2.00 -5.96
N PHE A 68 -0.31 1.89 -4.65
CA PHE A 68 0.04 3.02 -3.79
C PHE A 68 0.66 2.55 -2.49
N SER A 69 1.40 3.45 -1.85
CA SER A 69 1.96 3.24 -0.53
C SER A 69 1.70 4.47 0.33
N VAL A 70 1.44 4.25 1.61
CA VAL A 70 1.13 5.31 2.57
C VAL A 70 2.11 5.24 3.72
N TYR A 71 2.62 6.40 4.12
CA TYR A 71 3.51 6.55 5.26
C TYR A 71 2.76 7.15 6.44
N PHE A 72 2.92 6.52 7.61
CA PHE A 72 2.41 7.03 8.88
C PHE A 72 3.57 7.21 9.85
N ASP A 73 3.70 8.41 10.39
CA ASP A 73 4.70 8.72 11.41
C ASP A 73 4.17 8.32 12.78
N PHE A 74 4.88 7.39 13.42
CA PHE A 74 4.55 6.88 14.76
C PHE A 74 5.53 7.38 15.82
N SER A 75 6.47 8.25 15.46
CA SER A 75 7.56 8.66 16.36
C SER A 75 7.09 9.31 17.65
N LYS A 76 5.89 9.88 17.66
CA LYS A 76 5.30 10.55 18.84
C LYS A 76 4.13 9.76 19.47
N LYS A 77 3.87 8.54 19.01
CA LYS A 77 2.71 7.76 19.43
C LYS A 77 3.01 6.75 20.54
N ASN A 78 4.28 6.59 20.86
CA ASN A 78 4.72 5.63 21.88
C ASN A 78 4.17 4.21 21.64
N CYS A 79 4.12 3.81 20.37
CA CYS A 79 3.54 2.53 19.94
C CYS A 79 4.59 1.42 20.05
N ARG A 80 4.24 0.35 20.73
CA ARG A 80 5.09 -0.84 20.82
C ARG A 80 4.89 -1.72 19.57
N VAL A 81 5.91 -2.51 19.25
CA VAL A 81 5.88 -3.40 18.07
C VAL A 81 4.70 -4.37 18.13
N ASP A 82 4.39 -4.92 19.30
CA ASP A 82 3.30 -5.88 19.48
C ASP A 82 1.91 -5.26 19.21
N GLU A 83 1.78 -3.94 19.31
CA GLU A 83 0.53 -3.24 18.97
C GLU A 83 0.23 -3.25 17.46
N LEU A 84 1.21 -3.60 16.62
CA LEU A 84 1.00 -3.77 15.17
C LEU A 84 0.50 -5.16 14.79
N ASP A 85 0.42 -6.08 15.74
CA ASP A 85 -0.04 -7.45 15.46
C ASP A 85 -1.43 -7.44 14.85
N GLY A 86 -1.60 -8.17 13.74
CA GLY A 86 -2.85 -8.24 13.02
C GLY A 86 -3.19 -7.02 12.16
N LEU A 87 -2.30 -6.04 12.04
CA LEU A 87 -2.55 -4.83 11.24
C LEU A 87 -2.87 -5.17 9.78
N THR A 88 -2.05 -6.01 9.15
CA THR A 88 -2.23 -6.40 7.74
C THR A 88 -3.60 -7.06 7.52
N VAL A 89 -4.02 -7.93 8.42
CA VAL A 89 -5.32 -8.61 8.35
C VAL A 89 -6.46 -7.61 8.52
N ARG A 90 -6.33 -6.66 9.43
CA ARG A 90 -7.35 -5.61 9.62
C ARG A 90 -7.49 -4.74 8.37
N ILE A 91 -6.38 -4.41 7.71
CA ILE A 91 -6.40 -3.68 6.45
C ILE A 91 -7.10 -4.50 5.36
N ALA A 92 -6.77 -5.79 5.24
CA ALA A 92 -7.41 -6.69 4.28
C ALA A 92 -8.92 -6.76 4.50
N LYS A 93 -9.35 -6.93 5.74
CA LYS A 93 -10.78 -6.96 6.10
C LYS A 93 -11.49 -5.65 5.74
N LYS A 94 -10.82 -4.52 5.93
CA LYS A 94 -11.39 -3.22 5.59
C LYS A 94 -11.54 -3.05 4.09
N ILE A 95 -10.58 -3.51 3.30
CA ILE A 95 -10.67 -3.49 1.83
C ILE A 95 -11.84 -4.35 1.36
N VAL A 96 -11.99 -5.56 1.89
CA VAL A 96 -13.11 -6.46 1.58
C VAL A 96 -14.44 -5.78 1.90
N SER A 97 -14.54 -5.14 3.05
CA SER A 97 -15.75 -4.40 3.48
C SER A 97 -16.08 -3.25 2.52
N ILE A 98 -15.08 -2.47 2.12
CA ILE A 98 -15.27 -1.35 1.19
C ILE A 98 -15.80 -1.84 -0.16
N PHE A 99 -15.22 -2.90 -0.71
CA PHE A 99 -15.68 -3.46 -1.99
C PHE A 99 -17.12 -3.99 -1.90
N LYS A 100 -17.49 -4.59 -0.78
CA LYS A 100 -18.86 -5.06 -0.56
C LYS A 100 -19.84 -3.89 -0.47
N GLU A 101 -19.52 -2.87 0.32
CA GLU A 101 -20.38 -1.71 0.52
C GLU A 101 -20.55 -0.85 -0.72
N MET A 102 -19.46 -0.62 -1.47
CA MET A 102 -19.46 0.31 -2.60
C MET A 102 -19.86 -0.34 -3.94
N TYR A 103 -19.53 -1.60 -4.13
CA TYR A 103 -19.66 -2.24 -5.44
C TYR A 103 -20.43 -3.55 -5.39
N ASP A 104 -20.85 -4.00 -4.21
CA ASP A 104 -21.50 -5.30 -4.00
C ASP A 104 -20.66 -6.46 -4.55
N ILE A 105 -19.35 -6.37 -4.38
CA ILE A 105 -18.40 -7.40 -4.79
C ILE A 105 -17.94 -8.17 -3.56
N ASP A 106 -18.03 -9.49 -3.62
CA ASP A 106 -17.55 -10.38 -2.57
C ASP A 106 -16.09 -10.75 -2.81
N LEU A 107 -15.24 -10.43 -1.84
CA LEU A 107 -13.81 -10.74 -1.87
C LEU A 107 -13.45 -11.69 -0.74
N ASP A 108 -12.45 -12.53 -0.98
CA ASP A 108 -11.90 -13.44 0.01
C ASP A 108 -10.50 -12.99 0.43
N ILE A 109 -10.12 -13.33 1.65
CA ILE A 109 -8.78 -13.07 2.16
C ILE A 109 -8.02 -14.39 2.24
N LYS A 110 -6.86 -14.43 1.58
CA LYS A 110 -5.87 -15.48 1.81
C LYS A 110 -4.84 -14.91 2.77
N PHE A 111 -4.95 -15.33 4.02
CA PHE A 111 -4.17 -14.77 5.11
C PHE A 111 -2.67 -14.94 4.91
N PRO A 112 -1.88 -13.94 5.34
CA PRO A 112 -2.33 -12.74 6.05
C PRO A 112 -2.55 -11.52 5.15
N ASN A 113 -2.17 -11.55 3.87
CA ASN A 113 -1.95 -10.33 3.09
C ASN A 113 -2.46 -10.34 1.65
N ASP A 114 -3.15 -11.39 1.23
CA ASP A 114 -3.63 -11.51 -0.14
C ASP A 114 -5.15 -11.42 -0.21
N ILE A 115 -5.65 -10.75 -1.24
CA ILE A 115 -7.07 -10.60 -1.52
C ILE A 115 -7.40 -11.30 -2.82
N TYR A 116 -8.45 -12.10 -2.81
CA TYR A 116 -8.90 -12.93 -3.93
C TYR A 116 -10.33 -12.60 -4.32
N CYS A 117 -10.59 -12.72 -5.61
CA CYS A 117 -11.93 -12.62 -6.17
C CYS A 117 -12.15 -13.83 -7.08
N ASN A 118 -13.19 -14.62 -6.79
CA ASN A 118 -13.53 -15.84 -7.57
C ASN A 118 -12.33 -16.78 -7.77
N GLY A 119 -11.55 -16.98 -6.71
CA GLY A 119 -10.41 -17.90 -6.73
C GLY A 119 -9.14 -17.33 -7.37
N LYS A 120 -9.16 -16.09 -7.84
CA LYS A 120 -7.99 -15.41 -8.42
C LYS A 120 -7.50 -14.27 -7.56
N LYS A 121 -6.19 -14.10 -7.50
CA LYS A 121 -5.58 -13.02 -6.71
C LYS A 121 -5.92 -11.66 -7.33
N LEU A 122 -6.66 -10.86 -6.57
CA LEU A 122 -7.02 -9.49 -6.92
C LEU A 122 -6.00 -8.48 -6.43
N GLY A 123 -5.52 -8.66 -5.22
CA GLY A 123 -4.66 -7.67 -4.59
C GLY A 123 -3.74 -8.24 -3.54
N GLY A 124 -2.82 -7.41 -3.09
CA GLY A 124 -1.88 -7.73 -2.03
C GLY A 124 -1.58 -6.50 -1.17
N ILE A 125 -1.19 -6.78 0.05
CA ILE A 125 -0.84 -5.77 1.05
C ILE A 125 0.57 -6.03 1.54
N LEU A 126 1.42 -5.00 1.51
CA LEU A 126 2.77 -5.04 2.05
C LEU A 126 2.87 -4.04 3.19
N THR A 127 3.01 -4.52 4.41
CA THR A 127 3.19 -3.68 5.59
C THR A 127 4.62 -3.77 6.07
N GLU A 128 5.29 -2.63 6.15
CA GLU A 128 6.65 -2.52 6.68
C GLU A 128 6.68 -1.48 7.79
N SER A 129 7.61 -1.63 8.71
CA SER A 129 7.77 -0.68 9.81
C SER A 129 9.25 -0.47 10.13
N LYS A 130 9.55 0.69 10.68
CA LYS A 130 10.84 0.98 11.28
C LYS A 130 10.68 1.01 12.79
N VAL A 131 11.51 0.24 13.47
CA VAL A 131 11.47 0.09 14.93
C VAL A 131 12.79 0.53 15.51
N GLN A 132 12.73 1.26 16.63
CA GLN A 132 13.91 1.70 17.37
C GLN A 132 13.62 1.62 18.88
N ASN A 133 14.48 0.93 19.63
CA ASN A 133 14.32 0.74 21.07
C ASN A 133 12.95 0.14 21.46
N GLY A 134 12.46 -0.83 20.67
CA GLY A 134 11.18 -1.49 20.92
C GLY A 134 9.95 -0.67 20.54
N LEU A 135 10.13 0.55 20.06
CA LEU A 135 9.04 1.44 19.66
C LEU A 135 8.98 1.62 18.15
N VAL A 136 7.77 1.67 17.62
CA VAL A 136 7.51 1.89 16.19
C VAL A 136 7.78 3.36 15.84
N ARG A 137 8.67 3.58 14.87
CA ARG A 137 8.99 4.92 14.36
C ARG A 137 8.04 5.34 13.25
N CYS A 138 7.76 4.42 12.36
CA CYS A 138 6.84 4.64 11.25
C CYS A 138 6.28 3.32 10.75
N VAL A 139 5.18 3.41 10.01
CA VAL A 139 4.56 2.29 9.31
C VAL A 139 4.35 2.70 7.86
N VAL A 140 4.70 1.81 6.94
CA VAL A 140 4.47 1.99 5.50
C VAL A 140 3.57 0.86 5.03
N ILE A 141 2.45 1.23 4.42
CA ILE A 141 1.46 0.28 3.92
C ILE A 141 1.40 0.40 2.41
N GLY A 142 1.80 -0.66 1.72
CA GLY A 142 1.67 -0.77 0.27
C GLY A 142 0.46 -1.61 -0.09
N ILE A 143 -0.31 -1.15 -1.05
CA ILE A 143 -1.49 -1.85 -1.56
C ILE A 143 -1.43 -1.86 -3.07
N GLY A 144 -1.57 -3.08 -3.64
CA GLY A 144 -1.72 -3.28 -5.06
C GLY A 144 -3.04 -3.98 -5.34
N ILE A 145 -3.83 -3.46 -6.27
CA ILE A 145 -5.13 -4.04 -6.65
C ILE A 145 -5.26 -4.02 -8.17
N ASN A 146 -5.63 -5.16 -8.74
CA ASN A 146 -5.91 -5.30 -10.17
C ASN A 146 -7.37 -4.91 -10.43
N THR A 147 -7.61 -3.68 -10.90
CA THR A 147 -8.96 -3.10 -10.97
C THR A 147 -9.70 -3.35 -12.28
N ASN A 148 -8.97 -3.49 -13.38
CA ASN A 148 -9.56 -3.67 -14.72
C ASN A 148 -9.22 -5.03 -15.33
N GLN A 149 -8.88 -5.99 -14.50
CA GLN A 149 -8.73 -7.35 -14.97
C GLN A 149 -10.13 -7.90 -15.19
N VAL A 150 -10.59 -7.80 -16.43
CA VAL A 150 -11.98 -8.03 -16.83
C VAL A 150 -12.38 -9.49 -16.66
N GLU A 151 -11.43 -10.37 -16.45
CA GLU A 151 -11.67 -11.79 -16.41
C GLU A 151 -11.16 -12.39 -15.10
N PHE A 152 -11.85 -12.06 -14.01
CA PHE A 152 -11.78 -12.83 -12.78
C PHE A 152 -12.70 -14.06 -12.83
N ALA A 153 -13.11 -14.43 -14.00
CA ALA A 153 -13.94 -15.62 -14.17
C ALA A 153 -13.13 -16.90 -14.01
#